data_3cc535b5199f96f463316d808b1fec46
#
_entry.id   3cc535b5199f96f463316d808b1fec46
#
_cell.length_a   1.000
_cell.length_b   1.000
_cell.length_c   1.000
_cell.angle_alpha   90.00
_cell.angle_beta   90.00
_cell.angle_gamma   90.00
#
_symmetry.space_group_name_H-M   'P 1'
#
loop_
_entity.id
_entity.type
_entity.pdbx_description
1 polymer ?
#
loop_
_entity_poly.entity_id
_entity_poly.type
_entity_poly.pdbx_seq_one_letter_code
_entity_poly.pdbx_strand_id
1 'polypeptide(L)'
;MEIDFRPIGTFARAHETTADRTATVAVLRPGGCTHLSLRLHRAQEQQAADKKYTLLLVKTALWLQGGCTLVTADETVFRWLQGAYGPGGVRTFDRDFMSGIYGAPFRVELHPTLPAVQEAVHPISASTVGCRIGIDLGGSDRKAAAVMDGETVYAEEVVWQPKSARDLRYHYEGITAALRAAKAHLPGVDAVGISTAGVVLEGEIRRSSLFMSVPAAELDHCGRELLRR
;
A
#
# COMPACT_ATOMS: atom_id res chain seq x y z
N MET A 1 -12.92 -26.22 17.47
CA MET A 1 -11.55 -25.85 17.06
C MET A 1 -11.32 -24.43 17.56
N GLU A 2 -10.64 -24.31 18.68
CA GLU A 2 -10.32 -23.02 19.26
C GLU A 2 -9.29 -22.32 18.35
N ILE A 3 -9.66 -21.16 17.81
CA ILE A 3 -8.73 -20.37 17.01
C ILE A 3 -7.84 -19.61 18.00
N ASP A 4 -6.61 -20.10 18.23
CA ASP A 4 -5.59 -19.37 19.01
C ASP A 4 -5.12 -18.14 18.20
N PHE A 5 -5.98 -17.13 18.18
CA PHE A 5 -5.66 -15.86 17.53
C PHE A 5 -4.73 -15.05 18.42
N ARG A 6 -3.50 -14.82 17.95
CA ARG A 6 -2.54 -13.92 18.59
C ARG A 6 -2.24 -12.75 17.66
N PRO A 7 -2.46 -11.49 18.11
CA PRO A 7 -2.00 -10.32 17.35
C PRO A 7 -0.51 -10.40 17.08
N ILE A 8 -0.11 -9.98 15.86
CA ILE A 8 1.31 -10.08 15.43
C ILE A 8 2.27 -9.40 16.39
N GLY A 9 1.91 -8.24 16.94
CA GLY A 9 2.75 -7.53 17.91
C GLY A 9 2.94 -8.29 19.23
N THR A 10 1.94 -9.05 19.68
CA THR A 10 2.07 -9.90 20.89
C THR A 10 2.96 -11.09 20.60
N PHE A 11 2.78 -11.72 19.43
CA PHE A 11 3.65 -12.81 19.01
C PHE A 11 5.10 -12.36 18.85
N ALA A 12 5.34 -11.21 18.18
CA ALA A 12 6.68 -10.66 17.97
C ALA A 12 7.39 -10.37 19.30
N ARG A 13 6.75 -9.65 20.22
CA ARG A 13 7.31 -9.36 21.55
C ARG A 13 7.70 -10.62 22.32
N ALA A 14 6.84 -11.63 22.32
CA ALA A 14 7.15 -12.89 23.00
C ALA A 14 8.36 -13.60 22.39
N HIS A 15 8.47 -13.61 21.06
CA HIS A 15 9.59 -14.17 20.33
C HIS A 15 10.90 -13.42 20.62
N GLU A 16 10.86 -12.10 20.63
CA GLU A 16 12.03 -11.22 20.82
C GLU A 16 12.64 -11.29 22.21
N THR A 17 11.88 -11.73 23.25
CA THR A 17 12.39 -11.83 24.62
C THR A 17 13.50 -12.86 24.78
N THR A 18 13.52 -13.90 23.95
CA THR A 18 14.50 -15.00 24.03
C THR A 18 15.52 -14.95 22.87
N ALA A 19 15.33 -14.05 21.91
CA ALA A 19 16.20 -13.91 20.76
C ALA A 19 17.60 -13.41 21.14
N ASP A 20 18.64 -14.05 20.60
CA ASP A 20 20.07 -13.84 20.94
C ASP A 20 20.95 -13.44 19.76
N ARG A 21 20.37 -13.24 18.57
CA ARG A 21 21.04 -12.68 17.38
C ARG A 21 20.11 -11.75 16.60
N THR A 22 20.71 -10.96 15.73
CA THR A 22 19.97 -10.04 14.85
C THR A 22 20.33 -10.33 13.39
N ALA A 23 19.32 -10.25 12.52
CA ALA A 23 19.51 -10.17 11.07
C ALA A 23 18.74 -8.96 10.54
N THR A 24 19.10 -8.49 9.35
CA THR A 24 18.41 -7.35 8.72
C THR A 24 17.93 -7.73 7.33
N VAL A 25 16.71 -7.30 7.01
CA VAL A 25 16.17 -7.34 5.66
C VAL A 25 15.95 -5.91 5.19
N ALA A 26 16.58 -5.53 4.10
CA ALA A 26 16.27 -4.30 3.41
C ALA A 26 15.08 -4.54 2.48
N VAL A 27 14.07 -3.67 2.57
CA VAL A 27 12.86 -3.67 1.73
C VAL A 27 12.97 -2.48 0.79
N LEU A 28 13.10 -2.77 -0.51
CA LEU A 28 13.33 -1.75 -1.54
C LEU A 28 12.06 -1.53 -2.37
N ARG A 29 11.82 -0.26 -2.65
CA ARG A 29 10.80 0.26 -3.57
C ARG A 29 11.41 1.37 -4.43
N PRO A 30 10.80 1.76 -5.55
CA PRO A 30 11.24 2.93 -6.28
C PRO A 30 11.35 4.16 -5.37
N GLY A 31 12.54 4.77 -5.32
CA GLY A 31 12.81 5.95 -4.49
C GLY A 31 12.89 5.73 -2.98
N GLY A 32 12.94 4.46 -2.49
CA GLY A 32 13.02 4.21 -1.07
C GLY A 32 13.62 2.85 -0.69
N CYS A 33 14.25 2.84 0.49
CA CYS A 33 14.78 1.64 1.13
C CYS A 33 14.57 1.74 2.63
N THR A 34 13.95 0.74 3.23
CA THR A 34 13.79 0.63 4.68
C THR A 34 14.42 -0.64 5.20
N HIS A 35 14.98 -0.60 6.40
CA HIS A 35 15.57 -1.75 7.06
C HIS A 35 14.61 -2.32 8.11
N LEU A 36 14.34 -3.61 8.01
CA LEU A 36 13.62 -4.39 8.99
C LEU A 36 14.63 -5.19 9.82
N SER A 37 14.76 -4.87 11.10
CA SER A 37 15.58 -5.63 12.04
C SER A 37 14.80 -6.84 12.54
N LEU A 38 15.40 -8.02 12.42
CA LEU A 38 14.85 -9.29 12.87
C LEU A 38 15.60 -9.78 14.10
N ARG A 39 14.86 -10.11 15.15
CA ARG A 39 15.39 -10.74 16.36
C ARG A 39 15.24 -12.24 16.23
N LEU A 40 16.31 -12.98 16.16
CA LEU A 40 16.36 -14.42 15.86
C LEU A 40 17.16 -15.18 16.92
N HIS A 41 17.16 -16.51 16.84
CA HIS A 41 17.88 -17.38 17.75
C HIS A 41 19.05 -18.07 17.03
N ARG A 42 20.11 -18.37 17.78
CA ARG A 42 21.22 -19.23 17.30
C ARG A 42 20.85 -20.70 17.39
N ALA A 43 20.00 -21.05 18.35
CA ALA A 43 19.57 -22.40 18.60
C ALA A 43 18.78 -22.99 17.43
N GLN A 44 19.20 -24.16 16.95
CA GLN A 44 18.61 -24.78 15.77
C GLN A 44 17.15 -25.20 15.97
N GLU A 45 16.76 -25.58 17.16
CA GLU A 45 15.40 -25.92 17.55
C GLU A 45 14.42 -24.73 17.44
N GLN A 46 14.91 -23.49 17.42
CA GLN A 46 14.11 -22.28 17.26
C GLN A 46 13.92 -21.85 15.79
N GLN A 47 14.57 -22.52 14.85
CA GLN A 47 14.53 -22.10 13.43
C GLN A 47 13.13 -22.06 12.84
N ALA A 48 12.23 -22.96 13.24
CA ALA A 48 10.84 -22.96 12.76
C ALA A 48 10.07 -21.72 13.25
N ALA A 49 10.28 -21.34 14.51
CA ALA A 49 9.72 -20.12 15.10
C ALA A 49 10.31 -18.85 14.46
N ASP A 50 11.63 -18.82 14.27
CA ASP A 50 12.34 -17.74 13.58
C ASP A 50 11.85 -17.53 12.15
N LYS A 51 11.67 -18.62 11.41
CA LYS A 51 11.10 -18.57 10.04
C LYS A 51 9.69 -18.00 10.04
N LYS A 52 8.82 -18.46 10.94
CA LYS A 52 7.45 -17.94 11.07
C LYS A 52 7.47 -16.44 11.39
N TYR A 53 8.27 -16.04 12.38
CA TYR A 53 8.46 -14.64 12.78
C TYR A 53 8.94 -13.79 11.62
N THR A 54 10.01 -14.18 10.93
CA THR A 54 10.56 -13.49 9.76
C THR A 54 9.51 -13.28 8.67
N LEU A 55 8.81 -14.33 8.27
CA LEU A 55 7.82 -14.26 7.19
C LEU A 55 6.62 -13.39 7.56
N LEU A 56 6.23 -13.32 8.83
CA LEU A 56 5.15 -12.44 9.28
C LEU A 56 5.59 -10.98 9.29
N LEU A 57 6.78 -10.67 9.81
CA LEU A 57 7.26 -9.29 9.85
C LEU A 57 7.57 -8.74 8.46
N VAL A 58 8.21 -9.53 7.59
CA VAL A 58 8.48 -9.11 6.21
C VAL A 58 7.19 -8.87 5.45
N LYS A 59 6.18 -9.77 5.59
CA LYS A 59 4.85 -9.51 5.01
C LYS A 59 4.27 -8.20 5.52
N THR A 60 4.30 -7.98 6.83
CA THR A 60 3.77 -6.76 7.44
C THR A 60 4.47 -5.51 6.90
N ALA A 61 5.81 -5.53 6.81
CA ALA A 61 6.57 -4.43 6.25
C ALA A 61 6.19 -4.14 4.79
N LEU A 62 6.08 -5.18 3.95
CA LEU A 62 5.64 -5.04 2.55
C LEU A 62 4.25 -4.41 2.43
N TRP A 63 3.30 -4.81 3.28
CA TRP A 63 1.93 -4.27 3.23
C TRP A 63 1.79 -2.87 3.82
N LEU A 64 2.66 -2.48 4.75
CA LEU A 64 2.65 -1.15 5.35
C LEU A 64 3.45 -0.12 4.55
N GLN A 65 4.58 -0.53 3.98
CA GLN A 65 5.55 0.39 3.37
C GLN A 65 5.69 0.21 1.87
N GLY A 66 5.19 -0.90 1.33
CA GLY A 66 5.43 -1.30 -0.04
C GLY A 66 6.84 -1.85 -0.27
N GLY A 67 7.07 -2.38 -1.45
CA GLY A 67 8.37 -2.89 -1.88
C GLY A 67 8.23 -4.07 -2.84
N CYS A 68 9.22 -4.25 -3.69
CA CYS A 68 9.29 -5.36 -4.64
C CYS A 68 10.65 -6.07 -4.66
N THR A 69 11.61 -5.62 -3.82
CA THR A 69 12.89 -6.32 -3.66
C THR A 69 13.24 -6.43 -2.17
N LEU A 70 13.61 -7.63 -1.74
CA LEU A 70 14.10 -7.94 -0.41
C LEU A 70 15.58 -8.28 -0.50
N VAL A 71 16.41 -7.61 0.30
CA VAL A 71 17.87 -7.87 0.34
C VAL A 71 18.27 -8.21 1.76
N THR A 72 19.06 -9.25 1.95
CA THR A 72 19.63 -9.61 3.24
C THR A 72 21.07 -10.13 3.08
N ALA A 73 21.87 -9.99 4.11
CA ALA A 73 23.20 -10.59 4.19
C ALA A 73 23.19 -11.95 4.91
N ASP A 74 22.06 -12.34 5.50
CA ASP A 74 21.91 -13.61 6.25
C ASP A 74 21.41 -14.70 5.30
N GLU A 75 22.24 -15.73 5.06
CA GLU A 75 21.90 -16.85 4.16
C GLU A 75 20.67 -17.64 4.61
N THR A 76 20.45 -17.78 5.90
CA THR A 76 19.32 -18.53 6.44
C THR A 76 18.01 -17.78 6.18
N VAL A 77 18.01 -16.47 6.46
CA VAL A 77 16.88 -15.59 6.15
C VAL A 77 16.64 -15.55 4.64
N PHE A 78 17.68 -15.42 3.82
CA PHE A 78 17.57 -15.46 2.36
C PHE A 78 16.85 -16.72 1.87
N ARG A 79 17.27 -17.91 2.34
CA ARG A 79 16.65 -19.19 1.95
C ARG A 79 15.17 -19.26 2.36
N TRP A 80 14.81 -18.73 3.53
CA TRP A 80 13.41 -18.68 3.97
C TRP A 80 12.56 -17.75 3.09
N LEU A 81 13.08 -16.57 2.78
CA LEU A 81 12.40 -15.59 1.93
C LEU A 81 12.30 -16.09 0.49
N GLN A 82 13.39 -16.63 -0.08
CA GLN A 82 13.39 -17.19 -1.43
C GLN A 82 12.38 -18.33 -1.56
N GLY A 83 12.32 -19.25 -0.60
CA GLY A 83 11.34 -20.33 -0.59
C GLY A 83 9.90 -19.85 -0.40
N ALA A 84 9.68 -18.81 0.39
CA ALA A 84 8.32 -18.29 0.65
C ALA A 84 7.77 -17.45 -0.50
N TYR A 85 8.60 -16.58 -1.09
CA TYR A 85 8.22 -15.67 -2.19
C TYR A 85 8.54 -16.24 -3.58
N GLY A 86 9.19 -17.41 -3.68
CA GLY A 86 9.46 -18.11 -4.93
C GLY A 86 8.22 -18.77 -5.54
N PRO A 87 8.38 -19.42 -6.72
CA PRO A 87 7.30 -20.16 -7.36
C PRO A 87 6.73 -21.26 -6.42
N GLY A 88 5.40 -21.27 -6.24
CA GLY A 88 4.74 -22.24 -5.33
C GLY A 88 4.93 -21.96 -3.85
N GLY A 89 5.59 -20.88 -3.47
CA GLY A 89 5.80 -20.49 -2.08
C GLY A 89 4.53 -19.96 -1.42
N VAL A 90 4.50 -19.98 -0.07
CA VAL A 90 3.33 -19.57 0.73
C VAL A 90 3.03 -18.07 0.65
N ARG A 91 3.88 -17.28 0.02
CA ARG A 91 3.76 -15.82 -0.20
C ARG A 91 3.63 -15.45 -1.67
N THR A 92 3.24 -16.38 -2.53
CA THR A 92 3.04 -16.13 -3.97
C THR A 92 2.07 -14.99 -4.21
N PHE A 93 0.95 -14.93 -3.48
CA PHE A 93 0.00 -13.82 -3.59
C PHE A 93 0.65 -12.46 -3.27
N ASP A 94 1.38 -12.37 -2.15
CA ASP A 94 2.04 -11.11 -1.74
C ASP A 94 3.08 -10.69 -2.80
N ARG A 95 3.87 -11.63 -3.33
CA ARG A 95 4.83 -11.43 -4.41
C ARG A 95 4.18 -10.85 -5.68
N ASP A 96 3.13 -11.52 -6.16
CA ASP A 96 2.47 -11.16 -7.41
C ASP A 96 1.73 -9.83 -7.29
N PHE A 97 1.15 -9.57 -6.12
CA PHE A 97 0.51 -8.31 -5.81
C PHE A 97 1.51 -7.15 -5.83
N MET A 98 2.65 -7.28 -5.15
CA MET A 98 3.69 -6.25 -5.14
C MET A 98 4.32 -6.07 -6.53
N SER A 99 4.57 -7.16 -7.27
CA SER A 99 5.02 -7.07 -8.67
C SER A 99 4.05 -6.26 -9.54
N GLY A 100 2.76 -6.49 -9.38
CA GLY A 100 1.72 -5.76 -10.12
C GLY A 100 1.62 -4.28 -9.75
N ILE A 101 1.83 -3.92 -8.46
CA ILE A 101 1.87 -2.52 -8.02
C ILE A 101 3.02 -1.77 -8.66
N TYR A 102 4.22 -2.34 -8.61
CA TYR A 102 5.44 -1.66 -9.06
C TYR A 102 5.74 -1.86 -10.55
N GLY A 103 5.02 -2.76 -11.23
CA GLY A 103 5.30 -3.10 -12.65
C GLY A 103 6.69 -3.73 -12.84
N ALA A 104 7.24 -4.36 -11.81
CA ALA A 104 8.57 -4.93 -11.77
C ALA A 104 8.56 -6.33 -11.13
N PRO A 105 9.46 -7.25 -11.53
CA PRO A 105 9.57 -8.55 -10.90
C PRO A 105 9.93 -8.42 -9.42
N PHE A 106 9.23 -9.17 -8.56
CA PHE A 106 9.61 -9.29 -7.17
C PHE A 106 10.92 -10.07 -7.03
N ARG A 107 11.85 -9.59 -6.21
CA ARG A 107 13.17 -10.20 -6.04
C ARG A 107 13.48 -10.45 -4.58
N VAL A 108 14.24 -11.52 -4.34
CA VAL A 108 14.91 -11.80 -3.06
C VAL A 108 16.39 -11.98 -3.36
N GLU A 109 17.23 -11.18 -2.75
CA GLU A 109 18.65 -11.10 -3.05
C GLU A 109 19.49 -11.33 -1.79
N LEU A 110 20.56 -12.11 -1.94
CA LEU A 110 21.61 -12.26 -0.92
C LEU A 110 22.76 -11.33 -1.30
N HIS A 111 23.05 -10.37 -0.44
CA HIS A 111 24.12 -9.43 -0.70
C HIS A 111 24.88 -9.09 0.60
N PRO A 112 26.22 -9.08 0.62
CA PRO A 112 27.00 -8.85 1.84
C PRO A 112 26.81 -7.45 2.42
N THR A 113 26.46 -6.48 1.58
CA THR A 113 26.22 -5.11 2.01
C THR A 113 24.78 -4.71 1.66
N LEU A 114 24.03 -4.26 2.64
CA LEU A 114 22.67 -3.78 2.41
C LEU A 114 22.68 -2.37 1.81
N PRO A 115 21.74 -2.05 0.90
CA PRO A 115 21.52 -0.68 0.45
C PRO A 115 21.26 0.26 1.64
N ALA A 116 21.71 1.51 1.55
CA ALA A 116 21.45 2.48 2.60
C ALA A 116 19.96 2.76 2.77
N VAL A 117 19.53 3.03 3.99
CA VAL A 117 18.17 3.49 4.27
C VAL A 117 17.93 4.80 3.52
N GLN A 118 16.85 4.84 2.76
CA GLN A 118 16.43 6.03 2.02
C GLN A 118 14.91 6.18 2.20
N GLU A 119 14.52 7.23 2.91
CA GLU A 119 13.11 7.60 3.10
C GLU A 119 12.85 8.95 2.44
N ALA A 120 11.88 8.98 1.54
CA ALA A 120 11.38 10.23 1.00
C ALA A 120 10.36 10.80 1.98
N VAL A 121 10.68 11.88 2.65
CA VAL A 121 9.74 12.65 3.47
C VAL A 121 9.15 13.72 2.57
N HIS A 122 7.85 13.59 2.26
CA HIS A 122 7.10 14.63 1.59
C HIS A 122 6.36 15.47 2.64
N PRO A 123 6.78 16.70 2.92
CA PRO A 123 6.07 17.53 3.86
C PRO A 123 4.67 17.85 3.30
N ILE A 124 3.64 17.54 4.07
CA ILE A 124 2.27 17.90 3.75
C ILE A 124 2.01 19.27 4.37
N SER A 125 1.61 20.24 3.55
CA SER A 125 1.18 21.54 4.06
C SER A 125 -0.09 21.38 4.90
N ALA A 126 -0.04 21.80 6.15
CA ALA A 126 -1.20 21.83 7.04
C ALA A 126 -2.01 23.14 6.93
N SER A 127 -1.73 23.97 5.91
CA SER A 127 -2.47 25.23 5.73
C SER A 127 -3.96 24.95 5.51
N THR A 128 -4.81 25.63 6.26
CA THR A 128 -6.27 25.60 6.10
C THR A 128 -6.79 26.78 5.28
N VAL A 129 -5.93 27.73 4.93
CA VAL A 129 -6.29 28.94 4.16
C VAL A 129 -6.54 28.59 2.70
N GLY A 130 -7.58 29.19 2.12
CA GLY A 130 -7.96 29.04 0.71
C GLY A 130 -9.09 28.04 0.48
N CYS A 131 -9.41 27.83 -0.79
CA CYS A 131 -10.53 27.02 -1.27
C CYS A 131 -10.07 25.63 -1.65
N ARG A 132 -10.61 24.58 -1.01
CA ARG A 132 -10.23 23.19 -1.24
C ARG A 132 -11.44 22.30 -1.47
N ILE A 133 -11.23 21.27 -2.28
CA ILE A 133 -12.21 20.20 -2.47
C ILE A 133 -11.59 18.91 -1.96
N GLY A 134 -12.32 18.19 -1.09
CA GLY A 134 -12.02 16.84 -0.68
C GLY A 134 -13.02 15.88 -1.30
N ILE A 135 -12.54 14.76 -1.87
CA ILE A 135 -13.38 13.69 -2.40
C ILE A 135 -12.94 12.37 -1.79
N ASP A 136 -13.91 11.58 -1.35
CA ASP A 136 -13.70 10.19 -0.96
C ASP A 136 -14.47 9.26 -1.90
N LEU A 137 -13.72 8.39 -2.58
CA LEU A 137 -14.25 7.42 -3.53
C LEU A 137 -14.37 6.06 -2.83
N GLY A 138 -15.52 5.82 -2.21
CA GLY A 138 -15.84 4.57 -1.55
C GLY A 138 -16.37 3.50 -2.52
N GLY A 139 -16.57 2.29 -2.02
CA GLY A 139 -17.06 1.16 -2.81
C GLY A 139 -18.60 1.09 -2.96
N SER A 140 -19.33 1.89 -2.18
CA SER A 140 -20.81 1.97 -2.16
C SER A 140 -21.32 3.39 -2.33
N ASP A 141 -20.53 4.36 -1.95
CA ASP A 141 -20.83 5.79 -1.98
C ASP A 141 -19.58 6.58 -2.37
N ARG A 142 -19.78 7.79 -2.85
CA ARG A 142 -18.74 8.81 -2.99
C ARG A 142 -19.13 10.04 -2.19
N LYS A 143 -18.16 10.65 -1.53
CA LYS A 143 -18.37 11.85 -0.74
C LYS A 143 -17.57 13.01 -1.33
N ALA A 144 -18.15 14.20 -1.29
CA ALA A 144 -17.45 15.41 -1.68
C ALA A 144 -17.68 16.51 -0.63
N ALA A 145 -16.66 17.30 -0.36
CA ALA A 145 -16.74 18.46 0.51
C ALA A 145 -16.01 19.65 -0.12
N ALA A 146 -16.61 20.84 0.02
CA ALA A 146 -15.96 22.11 -0.27
C ALA A 146 -15.61 22.79 1.05
N VAL A 147 -14.34 23.22 1.16
CA VAL A 147 -13.78 23.86 2.35
C VAL A 147 -13.22 25.23 1.95
N MET A 148 -13.56 26.26 2.68
CA MET A 148 -13.06 27.61 2.51
C MET A 148 -12.47 28.09 3.84
N ASP A 149 -11.18 28.40 3.86
CA ASP A 149 -10.44 28.87 5.04
C ASP A 149 -10.59 27.98 6.30
N GLY A 150 -10.68 26.66 6.06
CA GLY A 150 -10.81 25.66 7.12
C GLY A 150 -12.27 25.31 7.47
N GLU A 151 -13.25 26.06 6.98
CA GLU A 151 -14.67 25.82 7.24
C GLU A 151 -15.31 25.05 6.10
N THR A 152 -16.10 24.02 6.43
CA THR A 152 -16.84 23.25 5.44
C THR A 152 -18.08 24.03 4.99
N VAL A 153 -18.10 24.46 3.73
CA VAL A 153 -19.21 25.24 3.14
C VAL A 153 -20.20 24.36 2.36
N TYR A 154 -19.79 23.16 2.02
CA TYR A 154 -20.64 22.15 1.34
C TYR A 154 -20.14 20.75 1.62
N ALA A 155 -21.05 19.80 1.75
CA ALA A 155 -20.76 18.36 1.79
C ALA A 155 -21.92 17.57 1.18
N GLU A 156 -21.59 16.53 0.43
CA GLU A 156 -22.56 15.56 -0.10
C GLU A 156 -22.05 14.13 0.02
N GLU A 157 -23.00 13.20 0.07
CA GLU A 157 -22.76 11.77 -0.07
C GLU A 157 -23.71 11.23 -1.12
N VAL A 158 -23.19 10.55 -2.15
CA VAL A 158 -23.95 9.99 -3.26
C VAL A 158 -23.67 8.51 -3.40
N VAL A 159 -24.70 7.69 -3.33
CA VAL A 159 -24.61 6.25 -3.60
C VAL A 159 -24.23 6.01 -5.06
N TRP A 160 -23.29 5.12 -5.30
CA TRP A 160 -22.88 4.68 -6.62
C TRP A 160 -22.48 3.19 -6.63
N GLN A 161 -22.28 2.62 -7.82
CA GLN A 161 -22.00 1.19 -8.00
C GLN A 161 -20.69 0.94 -8.78
N PRO A 162 -19.52 1.43 -8.30
CA PRO A 162 -18.29 1.42 -9.09
C PRO A 162 -17.77 0.00 -9.34
N LYS A 163 -17.96 -0.91 -8.37
CA LYS A 163 -17.47 -2.29 -8.45
C LYS A 163 -18.12 -3.11 -9.56
N SER A 164 -19.35 -2.79 -9.94
CA SER A 164 -20.09 -3.48 -11.00
C SER A 164 -20.03 -2.78 -12.35
N ALA A 165 -19.56 -1.54 -12.38
CA ALA A 165 -19.41 -0.77 -13.60
C ALA A 165 -18.24 -1.31 -14.45
N ARG A 166 -18.51 -1.59 -15.72
CA ARG A 166 -17.55 -2.15 -16.68
C ARG A 166 -16.90 -1.11 -17.57
N ASP A 167 -17.39 0.14 -17.53
CA ASP A 167 -16.95 1.27 -18.34
C ASP A 167 -16.30 2.31 -17.43
N LEU A 168 -15.09 2.72 -17.73
CA LEU A 168 -14.36 3.78 -17.03
C LEU A 168 -15.10 5.12 -17.08
N ARG A 169 -15.92 5.35 -18.10
CA ARG A 169 -16.76 6.55 -18.23
C ARG A 169 -17.65 6.74 -17.01
N TYR A 170 -18.25 5.66 -16.47
CA TYR A 170 -19.06 5.72 -15.26
C TYR A 170 -18.27 6.31 -14.07
N HIS A 171 -17.04 5.86 -13.89
CA HIS A 171 -16.18 6.36 -12.82
C HIS A 171 -15.80 7.82 -13.06
N TYR A 172 -15.39 8.16 -14.28
CA TYR A 172 -15.02 9.53 -14.64
C TYR A 172 -16.18 10.51 -14.45
N GLU A 173 -17.38 10.17 -14.92
CA GLU A 173 -18.57 10.99 -14.77
C GLU A 173 -18.95 11.16 -13.29
N GLY A 174 -18.85 10.10 -12.50
CA GLY A 174 -19.09 10.15 -11.07
C GLY A 174 -18.13 11.08 -10.33
N ILE A 175 -16.82 10.98 -10.58
CA ILE A 175 -15.80 11.84 -9.99
C ILE A 175 -15.99 13.29 -10.42
N THR A 176 -16.23 13.53 -11.73
CA THR A 176 -16.43 14.86 -12.28
C THR A 176 -17.70 15.53 -11.73
N ALA A 177 -18.77 14.75 -11.53
CA ALA A 177 -20.00 15.27 -10.91
C ALA A 177 -19.77 15.75 -9.49
N ALA A 178 -19.05 14.95 -8.67
CA ALA A 178 -18.69 15.32 -7.30
C ALA A 178 -17.79 16.58 -7.24
N LEU A 179 -16.80 16.67 -8.14
CA LEU A 179 -15.96 17.87 -8.27
C LEU A 179 -16.77 19.13 -8.62
N ARG A 180 -17.70 19.02 -9.60
CA ARG A 180 -18.54 20.13 -10.02
C ARG A 180 -19.49 20.58 -8.93
N ALA A 181 -20.10 19.64 -8.21
CA ALA A 181 -20.99 19.95 -7.10
C ALA A 181 -20.25 20.74 -6.00
N ALA A 182 -19.09 20.26 -5.55
CA ALA A 182 -18.30 20.94 -4.55
C ALA A 182 -17.79 22.32 -5.03
N LYS A 183 -17.31 22.40 -6.29
CA LYS A 183 -16.81 23.66 -6.88
C LYS A 183 -17.87 24.76 -6.93
N ALA A 184 -19.15 24.41 -7.13
CA ALA A 184 -20.24 25.38 -7.21
C ALA A 184 -20.40 26.23 -5.95
N HIS A 185 -19.84 25.80 -4.82
CA HIS A 185 -19.88 26.48 -3.52
C HIS A 185 -18.61 27.27 -3.17
N LEU A 186 -17.64 27.33 -4.11
CA LEU A 186 -16.38 28.01 -3.92
C LEU A 186 -16.14 29.10 -4.97
N PRO A 187 -15.57 30.27 -4.64
CA PRO A 187 -15.20 31.30 -5.61
C PRO A 187 -14.05 30.84 -6.53
N GLY A 188 -13.21 29.94 -6.09
CA GLY A 188 -12.09 29.35 -6.80
C GLY A 188 -11.72 27.99 -6.20
N VAL A 189 -10.71 27.32 -6.72
CA VAL A 189 -10.18 26.07 -6.16
C VAL A 189 -8.67 26.13 -6.19
N ASP A 190 -8.05 26.10 -5.01
CA ASP A 190 -6.59 26.13 -4.84
C ASP A 190 -6.00 24.73 -4.83
N ALA A 191 -6.75 23.75 -4.30
CA ALA A 191 -6.32 22.36 -4.27
C ALA A 191 -7.51 21.37 -4.25
N VAL A 192 -7.26 20.17 -4.79
CA VAL A 192 -8.17 19.03 -4.71
C VAL A 192 -7.44 17.87 -4.07
N GLY A 193 -8.05 17.25 -3.06
CA GLY A 193 -7.60 16.02 -2.43
C GLY A 193 -8.58 14.89 -2.73
N ILE A 194 -8.08 13.74 -3.17
CA ILE A 194 -8.91 12.56 -3.46
C ILE A 194 -8.39 11.38 -2.63
N SER A 195 -9.28 10.78 -1.84
CA SER A 195 -9.04 9.46 -1.24
C SER A 195 -9.78 8.38 -2.01
N THR A 196 -9.21 7.18 -2.06
CA THR A 196 -9.83 6.04 -2.74
C THR A 196 -9.41 4.71 -2.12
N ALA A 197 -10.28 3.70 -2.21
CA ALA A 197 -9.96 2.35 -1.80
C ALA A 197 -9.02 1.70 -2.83
N GLY A 198 -7.73 1.59 -2.50
CA GLY A 198 -6.75 0.97 -3.39
C GLY A 198 -5.33 1.49 -3.18
N VAL A 199 -4.48 1.18 -4.14
CA VAL A 199 -3.09 1.65 -4.18
C VAL A 199 -2.93 2.61 -5.35
N VAL A 200 -2.57 3.84 -5.02
CA VAL A 200 -2.22 4.89 -5.98
C VAL A 200 -0.72 5.16 -5.81
N LEU A 201 0.03 5.10 -6.90
CA LEU A 201 1.45 5.37 -6.94
C LEU A 201 1.72 6.47 -7.96
N GLU A 202 2.28 7.59 -7.50
CA GLU A 202 2.57 8.76 -8.35
C GLU A 202 1.34 9.26 -9.13
N GLY A 203 0.16 9.25 -8.48
CA GLY A 203 -1.11 9.67 -9.09
C GLY A 203 -1.72 8.65 -10.06
N GLU A 204 -1.12 7.47 -10.22
CA GLU A 204 -1.66 6.38 -11.04
C GLU A 204 -2.32 5.31 -10.18
N ILE A 205 -3.51 4.87 -10.57
CA ILE A 205 -4.21 3.77 -9.93
C ILE A 205 -3.50 2.46 -10.30
N ARG A 206 -2.86 1.81 -9.33
CA ARG A 206 -2.18 0.52 -9.52
C ARG A 206 -3.09 -0.66 -9.21
N ARG A 207 -3.88 -0.55 -8.14
CA ARG A 207 -4.86 -1.54 -7.73
C ARG A 207 -6.01 -0.85 -7.01
N SER A 208 -7.24 -1.15 -7.39
CA SER A 208 -8.41 -0.67 -6.68
C SER A 208 -9.60 -1.60 -6.92
N SER A 209 -10.35 -1.87 -5.86
CA SER A 209 -11.60 -2.64 -5.95
C SER A 209 -12.71 -1.89 -6.64
N LEU A 210 -12.59 -0.58 -6.83
CA LEU A 210 -13.58 0.23 -7.53
C LEU A 210 -13.66 -0.13 -9.03
N PHE A 211 -12.55 -0.60 -9.61
CA PHE A 211 -12.42 -0.89 -11.04
C PHE A 211 -12.37 -2.41 -11.33
N MET A 212 -12.83 -3.24 -10.39
CA MET A 212 -12.69 -4.70 -10.50
C MET A 212 -13.45 -5.33 -11.69
N SER A 213 -14.47 -4.67 -12.20
CA SER A 213 -15.26 -5.11 -13.36
C SER A 213 -14.83 -4.45 -14.67
N VAL A 214 -13.95 -3.46 -14.63
CA VAL A 214 -13.39 -2.81 -15.82
C VAL A 214 -12.38 -3.76 -16.49
N PRO A 215 -12.44 -3.94 -17.82
CA PRO A 215 -11.46 -4.75 -18.53
C PRO A 215 -10.02 -4.26 -18.28
N ALA A 216 -9.10 -5.20 -18.02
CA ALA A 216 -7.71 -4.86 -17.67
C ALA A 216 -7.03 -3.99 -18.75
N ALA A 217 -7.28 -4.26 -20.04
CA ALA A 217 -6.71 -3.47 -21.13
C ALA A 217 -7.17 -2.01 -21.11
N GLU A 218 -8.44 -1.76 -20.76
CA GLU A 218 -8.98 -0.40 -20.65
C GLU A 218 -8.41 0.31 -19.41
N LEU A 219 -8.33 -0.40 -18.28
CA LEU A 219 -7.73 0.13 -17.06
C LEU A 219 -6.25 0.47 -17.26
N ASP A 220 -5.49 -0.38 -17.96
CA ASP A 220 -4.07 -0.15 -18.24
C ASP A 220 -3.84 1.02 -19.22
N HIS A 221 -4.75 1.23 -20.17
CA HIS A 221 -4.60 2.29 -21.18
C HIS A 221 -5.07 3.67 -20.68
N CYS A 222 -6.21 3.74 -20.03
CA CYS A 222 -6.87 5.00 -19.65
C CYS A 222 -7.07 5.17 -18.14
N GLY A 223 -7.29 4.07 -17.41
CA GLY A 223 -7.73 4.11 -16.02
C GLY A 223 -6.65 4.51 -15.04
N ARG A 224 -5.38 4.20 -15.33
CA ARG A 224 -4.26 4.54 -14.44
C ARG A 224 -4.15 6.04 -14.22
N GLU A 225 -4.41 6.84 -15.25
CA GLU A 225 -4.31 8.31 -15.19
C GLU A 225 -5.63 9.01 -14.85
N LEU A 226 -6.68 8.25 -14.52
CA LEU A 226 -8.02 8.79 -14.29
C LEU A 226 -8.05 9.92 -13.25
N LEU A 227 -7.22 9.85 -12.21
CA LEU A 227 -7.14 10.86 -11.16
C LEU A 227 -6.25 12.06 -11.52
N ARG A 228 -5.54 12.02 -12.66
CA ARG A 228 -4.71 13.12 -13.15
C ARG A 228 -5.43 14.03 -14.17
N ARG A 229 -6.56 13.58 -14.71
CA ARG A 229 -7.37 14.29 -15.70
C ARG A 229 -8.40 15.20 -15.04
#